data_ca2337085bc000d58297270f1ef432e0
#
_entry.id   ca2337085bc000d58297270f1ef432e0
#
_cell.length_a   1.000
_cell.length_b   1.000
_cell.length_c   1.000
_cell.angle_alpha   90.00
_cell.angle_beta   90.00
_cell.angle_gamma   90.00
#
_symmetry.space_group_name_H-M   'P 1'
#
loop_
_entity.id
_entity.type
_entity.pdbx_description
1 polymer ?
#
loop_
_entity_poly.entity_id
_entity_poly.type
_entity_poly.pdbx_seq_one_letter_code
_entity_poly.pdbx_strand_id
1 'polypeptide(L)'
;GTLLDLTAHFKDFALSPFNPFLEGIFYDLRGTMSGQVKINGSVTDPLMDGTLTLHKAGVGITYLKLNTDIQEGARIKVNNKTFDIDNWLLTDTAYKTQATLNGSIRHNRLLDWFLDLKLQTLGKRFMVLNTPYTDDALFYGTAFMKGNATIKGALDEIAIKVNAKTEEGTSFKIPLSDSESVGDDSFITFVEKGDKKVKINRELESIKGLELNFELDILPTAEVEIVMDRKTGSSLVGRGAGTLLIEINTNGKFNMWGDFITYSGFYNFKYENIIDKRFTVLPGGSISWSGDPLMATLRDLKAAYNLTANPSALLESTQYNRKINTQVVIKLGGELMHPETVFDITFPDSSP
;
A
#
# COMPACT_ATOMS: atom_id res chain seq x y z
N GLY A 1 40.74 27.00 -12.60
CA GLY A 1 40.31 26.08 -11.52
C GLY A 1 41.22 24.88 -11.50
N THR A 2 41.47 24.30 -10.35
CA THR A 2 42.26 23.07 -10.18
C THR A 2 41.58 21.92 -10.91
N LEU A 3 42.30 21.28 -11.85
CA LEU A 3 41.80 20.08 -12.53
C LEU A 3 42.13 18.86 -11.70
N LEU A 4 41.17 17.93 -11.62
CA LEU A 4 41.32 16.63 -11.00
C LEU A 4 41.80 15.60 -12.05
N ASP A 5 42.71 14.72 -11.65
CA ASP A 5 43.07 13.48 -12.34
C ASP A 5 43.39 12.45 -11.26
N LEU A 6 42.36 11.81 -10.76
CA LEU A 6 42.42 10.89 -9.63
C LEU A 6 41.84 9.52 -10.03
N THR A 7 42.36 8.48 -9.42
CA THR A 7 41.74 7.17 -9.47
C THR A 7 41.40 6.72 -8.06
N ALA A 8 40.12 6.58 -7.76
CA ALA A 8 39.63 6.01 -6.50
C ALA A 8 39.54 4.50 -6.62
N HIS A 9 40.17 3.76 -5.70
CA HIS A 9 40.09 2.33 -5.60
C HIS A 9 39.24 1.95 -4.38
N PHE A 10 38.15 1.24 -4.60
CA PHE A 10 37.27 0.74 -3.56
C PHE A 10 37.55 -0.74 -3.36
N LYS A 11 37.80 -1.16 -2.13
CA LYS A 11 37.95 -2.54 -1.73
C LYS A 11 37.05 -2.80 -0.54
N ASP A 12 35.98 -3.56 -0.73
CA ASP A 12 35.01 -3.89 0.31
C ASP A 12 34.47 -2.66 1.07
N PHE A 13 34.31 -1.56 0.34
CA PHE A 13 33.84 -0.31 0.93
C PHE A 13 32.37 -0.44 1.36
N ALA A 14 32.08 -0.24 2.65
CA ALA A 14 30.74 -0.39 3.20
C ALA A 14 29.75 0.63 2.61
N LEU A 15 28.52 0.17 2.32
CA LEU A 15 27.44 1.04 1.83
C LEU A 15 26.68 1.73 2.97
N SER A 16 26.72 1.18 4.18
CA SER A 16 25.96 1.69 5.34
C SER A 16 26.24 3.16 5.71
N PRO A 17 27.43 3.77 5.48
CA PRO A 17 27.65 5.20 5.72
C PRO A 17 26.77 6.12 4.90
N PHE A 18 26.13 5.64 3.82
CA PHE A 18 25.20 6.43 3.01
C PHE A 18 23.77 6.45 3.57
N ASN A 19 23.43 5.61 4.56
CA ASN A 19 22.09 5.57 5.13
C ASN A 19 21.55 6.94 5.59
N PRO A 20 22.32 7.81 6.27
CA PRO A 20 21.82 9.12 6.68
C PRO A 20 21.37 10.03 5.52
N PHE A 21 21.93 9.85 4.32
CA PHE A 21 21.56 10.62 3.12
C PHE A 21 20.29 10.11 2.43
N LEU A 22 19.87 8.89 2.77
CA LEU A 22 18.70 8.19 2.20
C LEU A 22 17.52 8.12 3.17
N GLU A 23 17.71 8.63 4.39
CA GLU A 23 16.74 8.58 5.47
C GLU A 23 15.41 9.19 5.06
N GLY A 24 14.32 8.50 5.43
CA GLY A 24 12.96 8.87 5.06
C GLY A 24 12.40 8.04 3.90
N ILE A 25 13.14 7.83 2.81
CA ILE A 25 12.68 7.07 1.64
C ILE A 25 13.19 5.64 1.68
N PHE A 26 14.49 5.49 1.96
CA PHE A 26 15.15 4.19 2.03
C PHE A 26 15.70 3.93 3.44
N TYR A 27 15.87 2.68 3.76
CA TYR A 27 16.48 2.23 5.01
C TYR A 27 17.33 0.98 4.76
N ASP A 28 18.20 0.65 5.72
CA ASP A 28 19.00 -0.57 5.70
C ASP A 28 19.78 -0.79 4.39
N LEU A 29 20.37 0.33 3.85
CA LEU A 29 21.36 0.17 2.79
C LEU A 29 22.57 -0.56 3.38
N ARG A 30 22.84 -1.76 2.89
CA ARG A 30 23.83 -2.70 3.43
C ARG A 30 24.69 -3.32 2.36
N GLY A 31 25.73 -4.02 2.80
CA GLY A 31 26.71 -4.65 1.92
C GLY A 31 27.92 -3.78 1.65
N THR A 32 28.72 -4.18 0.69
CA THR A 32 29.95 -3.48 0.28
C THR A 32 30.03 -3.30 -1.22
N MET A 33 30.90 -2.40 -1.64
CA MET A 33 31.26 -2.22 -3.05
C MET A 33 32.76 -2.29 -3.26
N SER A 34 33.17 -2.84 -4.40
CA SER A 34 34.56 -2.91 -4.85
C SER A 34 34.68 -2.48 -6.30
N GLY A 35 35.82 -1.92 -6.67
CA GLY A 35 36.09 -1.46 -8.04
C GLY A 35 36.95 -0.23 -8.09
N GLN A 36 37.00 0.39 -9.26
CA GLN A 36 37.74 1.65 -9.41
C GLN A 36 36.94 2.65 -10.23
N VAL A 37 37.14 3.92 -9.90
CA VAL A 37 36.51 5.06 -10.58
C VAL A 37 37.61 6.10 -10.84
N LYS A 38 37.78 6.46 -12.11
CA LYS A 38 38.63 7.59 -12.52
C LYS A 38 37.79 8.86 -12.40
N ILE A 39 38.39 9.89 -11.77
CA ILE A 39 37.72 11.17 -11.51
C ILE A 39 38.55 12.26 -12.20
N ASN A 40 37.94 12.92 -13.17
CA ASN A 40 38.54 13.99 -13.96
C ASN A 40 37.72 15.28 -13.87
N GLY A 41 38.24 16.38 -14.45
CA GLY A 41 37.49 17.63 -14.53
C GLY A 41 37.80 18.59 -13.39
N SER A 42 36.87 19.48 -13.05
CA SER A 42 37.07 20.44 -11.97
C SER A 42 36.57 19.85 -10.62
N VAL A 43 37.13 20.37 -9.52
CA VAL A 43 36.70 20.02 -8.16
C VAL A 43 35.19 20.29 -7.95
N THR A 44 34.69 21.34 -8.60
CA THR A 44 33.26 21.73 -8.47
C THR A 44 32.34 21.00 -9.43
N ASP A 45 32.88 20.35 -10.46
CA ASP A 45 32.08 19.56 -11.42
C ASP A 45 32.91 18.35 -11.92
N PRO A 46 33.07 17.32 -11.07
CA PRO A 46 33.87 16.16 -11.40
C PRO A 46 33.15 15.27 -12.41
N LEU A 47 33.93 14.71 -13.34
CA LEU A 47 33.49 13.65 -14.26
C LEU A 47 34.09 12.32 -13.81
N MET A 48 33.26 11.29 -13.72
CA MET A 48 33.65 9.99 -13.18
C MET A 48 33.42 8.90 -14.20
N ASP A 49 34.41 8.00 -14.35
CA ASP A 49 34.30 6.84 -15.21
C ASP A 49 34.85 5.61 -14.51
N GLY A 50 34.09 4.50 -14.55
CA GLY A 50 34.51 3.26 -13.91
C GLY A 50 33.42 2.22 -13.77
N THR A 51 33.74 1.22 -13.00
CA THR A 51 32.77 0.16 -12.65
C THR A 51 32.94 -0.21 -11.19
N LEU A 52 31.79 -0.29 -10.51
CA LEU A 52 31.69 -0.75 -9.14
C LEU A 52 30.89 -2.07 -9.11
N THR A 53 31.30 -3.00 -8.26
CA THR A 53 30.63 -4.27 -8.06
C THR A 53 30.13 -4.33 -6.64
N LEU A 54 28.88 -4.74 -6.47
CA LEU A 54 28.22 -4.86 -5.17
C LEU A 54 28.34 -6.26 -4.60
N HIS A 55 28.55 -6.36 -3.29
CA HIS A 55 28.66 -7.62 -2.57
C HIS A 55 27.71 -7.61 -1.36
N LYS A 56 26.87 -8.65 -1.24
CA LYS A 56 25.87 -8.78 -0.17
C LYS A 56 25.04 -7.52 0.03
N ALA A 57 24.78 -6.81 -1.06
CA ALA A 57 24.09 -5.54 -1.01
C ALA A 57 22.57 -5.72 -0.88
N GLY A 58 21.93 -4.76 -0.25
CA GLY A 58 20.48 -4.71 -0.13
C GLY A 58 20.01 -3.36 0.37
N VAL A 59 18.71 -3.10 0.20
CA VAL A 59 18.08 -1.84 0.58
C VAL A 59 16.60 -2.04 0.90
N GLY A 60 16.09 -1.29 1.85
CA GLY A 60 14.69 -1.24 2.20
C GLY A 60 14.01 0.04 1.74
N ILE A 61 12.70 -0.02 1.48
CA ILE A 61 11.84 1.13 1.18
C ILE A 61 10.96 1.38 2.40
N THR A 62 11.13 2.54 3.04
CA THR A 62 10.54 2.86 4.35
C THR A 62 9.01 2.78 4.34
N TYR A 63 8.38 3.45 3.39
CA TYR A 63 6.91 3.56 3.31
C TYR A 63 6.21 2.23 3.03
N LEU A 64 6.85 1.35 2.27
CA LEU A 64 6.30 0.04 1.90
C LEU A 64 6.74 -1.09 2.85
N LYS A 65 7.67 -0.80 3.76
CA LYS A 65 8.37 -1.80 4.59
C LYS A 65 8.88 -2.98 3.75
N LEU A 66 9.25 -2.69 2.51
CA LEU A 66 9.85 -3.64 1.59
C LEU A 66 11.35 -3.63 1.79
N ASN A 67 11.94 -4.78 2.06
CA ASN A 67 13.39 -4.95 2.15
C ASN A 67 13.84 -5.97 1.10
N THR A 68 14.88 -5.63 0.35
CA THR A 68 15.37 -6.44 -0.78
C THR A 68 16.87 -6.68 -0.69
N ASP A 69 17.28 -7.88 -1.06
CA ASP A 69 18.66 -8.22 -1.38
C ASP A 69 18.90 -7.96 -2.89
N ILE A 70 20.04 -7.37 -3.22
CA ILE A 70 20.52 -7.19 -4.59
C ILE A 70 21.40 -8.41 -4.93
N GLN A 71 21.30 -8.93 -6.12
CA GLN A 71 22.09 -10.09 -6.56
C GLN A 71 23.60 -9.88 -6.31
N GLU A 72 24.29 -10.94 -5.92
CA GLU A 72 25.73 -10.91 -5.73
C GLU A 72 26.45 -10.54 -7.02
N GLY A 73 27.42 -9.65 -6.95
CA GLY A 73 28.18 -9.20 -8.10
C GLY A 73 27.45 -8.23 -9.03
N ALA A 74 26.32 -7.63 -8.58
CA ALA A 74 25.63 -6.59 -9.33
C ALA A 74 26.58 -5.42 -9.63
N ARG A 75 26.54 -4.91 -10.87
CA ARG A 75 27.46 -3.88 -11.33
C ARG A 75 26.78 -2.54 -11.45
N ILE A 76 27.53 -1.49 -11.11
CA ILE A 76 27.22 -0.10 -11.40
C ILE A 76 28.25 0.40 -12.41
N LYS A 77 27.80 0.79 -13.60
CA LYS A 77 28.66 1.47 -14.55
C LYS A 77 28.61 2.95 -14.28
N VAL A 78 29.73 3.52 -13.91
CA VAL A 78 29.87 4.98 -13.72
C VAL A 78 30.27 5.60 -15.03
N ASN A 79 29.53 6.58 -15.51
CA ASN A 79 29.76 7.23 -16.78
C ASN A 79 29.49 8.75 -16.62
N ASN A 80 30.53 9.55 -16.58
CA ASN A 80 30.47 10.98 -16.31
C ASN A 80 29.73 11.34 -15.02
N LYS A 81 28.45 11.63 -15.12
CA LYS A 81 27.56 12.03 -14.02
C LYS A 81 26.47 11.02 -13.72
N THR A 82 26.52 9.85 -14.35
CA THR A 82 25.51 8.81 -14.21
C THR A 82 26.07 7.53 -13.60
N PHE A 83 25.25 6.88 -12.81
CA PHE A 83 25.46 5.54 -12.27
C PHE A 83 24.42 4.65 -12.91
N ASP A 84 24.82 3.88 -13.92
CA ASP A 84 23.91 3.06 -14.70
C ASP A 84 23.73 1.71 -14.02
N ILE A 85 22.47 1.30 -13.91
CA ILE A 85 21.99 0.04 -13.33
C ILE A 85 21.42 -0.79 -14.47
N ASP A 86 22.00 -1.95 -14.69
CA ASP A 86 21.57 -2.86 -15.76
C ASP A 86 21.17 -4.20 -15.18
N ASN A 87 19.88 -4.48 -15.28
CA ASN A 87 19.27 -5.76 -14.99
C ASN A 87 19.62 -6.35 -13.61
N TRP A 88 19.61 -5.50 -12.56
CA TRP A 88 19.80 -6.01 -11.22
C TRP A 88 18.63 -6.89 -10.78
N LEU A 89 18.93 -8.09 -10.30
CA LEU A 89 17.95 -8.94 -9.68
C LEU A 89 17.77 -8.52 -8.22
N LEU A 90 16.57 -8.13 -7.87
CA LEU A 90 16.13 -7.86 -6.51
C LEU A 90 15.36 -9.06 -5.97
N THR A 91 15.66 -9.47 -4.74
CA THR A 91 14.92 -10.54 -4.06
C THR A 91 14.41 -10.00 -2.73
N ASP A 92 13.08 -9.99 -2.52
CA ASP A 92 12.54 -9.58 -1.23
C ASP A 92 12.98 -10.55 -0.12
N THR A 93 13.25 -9.99 1.08
CA THR A 93 13.85 -10.77 2.17
C THR A 93 12.86 -11.68 2.88
N ALA A 94 11.54 -11.37 2.80
CA ALA A 94 10.50 -12.08 3.54
C ALA A 94 9.95 -13.29 2.78
N TYR A 95 9.59 -13.14 1.52
CA TYR A 95 8.91 -14.18 0.71
C TYR A 95 9.76 -14.69 -0.44
N LYS A 96 10.96 -14.11 -0.64
CA LYS A 96 11.91 -14.48 -1.68
C LYS A 96 11.37 -14.33 -3.11
N THR A 97 10.41 -13.45 -3.29
CA THR A 97 9.93 -13.06 -4.62
C THR A 97 10.91 -12.11 -5.31
N GLN A 98 10.87 -12.02 -6.64
CA GLN A 98 11.91 -11.38 -7.41
C GLN A 98 11.39 -10.32 -8.38
N ALA A 99 12.21 -9.30 -8.60
CA ALA A 99 12.01 -8.28 -9.62
C ALA A 99 13.36 -7.89 -10.24
N THR A 100 13.33 -7.30 -11.42
CA THR A 100 14.50 -6.68 -12.04
C THR A 100 14.43 -5.17 -11.92
N LEU A 101 15.58 -4.53 -11.71
CA LEU A 101 15.75 -3.10 -11.65
C LEU A 101 16.72 -2.65 -12.74
N ASN A 102 16.30 -1.65 -13.51
CA ASN A 102 17.08 -1.04 -14.58
C ASN A 102 16.99 0.47 -14.48
N GLY A 103 17.96 1.19 -15.02
CA GLY A 103 17.91 2.63 -15.13
C GLY A 103 19.20 3.30 -14.72
N SER A 104 19.08 4.53 -14.25
CA SER A 104 20.24 5.31 -13.85
C SER A 104 19.96 6.23 -12.67
N ILE A 105 21.02 6.53 -11.94
CA ILE A 105 21.06 7.57 -10.91
C ILE A 105 22.03 8.64 -11.44
N ARG A 106 21.57 9.86 -11.55
CA ARG A 106 22.37 10.98 -12.04
C ARG A 106 22.60 11.97 -10.92
N HIS A 107 23.79 12.57 -10.89
CA HIS A 107 24.08 13.67 -10.00
C HIS A 107 24.38 14.96 -10.77
N ASN A 108 24.17 16.08 -10.10
CA ASN A 108 24.69 17.37 -10.51
C ASN A 108 25.64 17.84 -9.40
N ARG A 109 26.96 17.94 -9.72
CA ARG A 109 28.03 18.34 -8.80
C ARG A 109 28.11 17.53 -7.49
N LEU A 110 27.62 16.29 -7.46
CA LEU A 110 27.49 15.42 -6.27
C LEU A 110 26.55 15.98 -5.17
N LEU A 111 25.77 17.00 -5.47
CA LEU A 111 24.83 17.64 -4.53
C LEU A 111 23.39 17.25 -4.83
N ASP A 112 22.97 17.39 -6.09
CA ASP A 112 21.62 17.12 -6.50
C ASP A 112 21.57 15.74 -7.19
N TRP A 113 20.72 14.85 -6.71
CA TRP A 113 20.62 13.49 -7.20
C TRP A 113 19.24 13.22 -7.81
N PHE A 114 19.21 12.60 -8.97
CA PHE A 114 18.01 12.28 -9.73
C PHE A 114 17.98 10.80 -10.05
N LEU A 115 16.81 10.19 -9.84
CA LEU A 115 16.51 8.81 -10.16
C LEU A 115 15.75 8.72 -11.48
N ASP A 116 16.08 7.78 -12.33
CA ASP A 116 15.26 7.29 -13.44
C ASP A 116 15.39 5.76 -13.48
N LEU A 117 14.55 5.10 -12.68
CA LEU A 117 14.61 3.65 -12.46
C LEU A 117 13.31 2.99 -12.93
N LYS A 118 13.43 1.78 -13.44
CA LYS A 118 12.32 0.91 -13.86
C LYS A 118 12.45 -0.43 -13.16
N LEU A 119 11.38 -0.81 -12.48
CA LEU A 119 11.24 -2.11 -11.84
C LEU A 119 10.25 -2.96 -12.64
N GLN A 120 10.61 -4.20 -12.89
CA GLN A 120 9.76 -5.19 -13.54
C GLN A 120 9.69 -6.44 -12.66
N THR A 121 8.50 -6.86 -12.29
CA THR A 121 8.32 -8.09 -11.50
C THR A 121 8.67 -9.34 -12.31
N LEU A 122 9.27 -10.34 -11.65
CA LEU A 122 9.60 -11.62 -12.24
C LEU A 122 8.67 -12.72 -11.73
N GLY A 123 8.52 -13.76 -12.51
CA GLY A 123 7.71 -14.93 -12.16
C GLY A 123 6.22 -14.59 -12.00
N LYS A 124 5.60 -15.19 -10.98
CA LYS A 124 4.15 -15.06 -10.74
C LYS A 124 3.81 -13.77 -10.00
N ARG A 125 4.63 -13.37 -9.05
CA ARG A 125 4.36 -12.22 -8.16
C ARG A 125 5.65 -11.66 -7.54
N PHE A 126 5.58 -10.41 -7.10
CA PHE A 126 6.61 -9.75 -6.30
C PHE A 126 5.94 -9.07 -5.10
N MET A 127 6.53 -9.21 -3.90
CA MET A 127 6.05 -8.51 -2.70
C MET A 127 6.37 -7.02 -2.84
N VAL A 128 5.36 -6.17 -2.73
CA VAL A 128 5.49 -4.71 -2.86
C VAL A 128 5.14 -3.96 -1.58
N LEU A 129 4.49 -4.63 -0.64
CA LEU A 129 4.06 -4.06 0.63
C LEU A 129 4.11 -5.13 1.72
N ASN A 130 4.63 -4.76 2.90
CA ASN A 130 4.60 -5.61 4.09
C ASN A 130 4.56 -4.73 5.36
N THR A 131 3.49 -3.94 5.48
CA THR A 131 3.31 -2.98 6.57
C THR A 131 2.54 -3.61 7.74
N PRO A 132 3.03 -3.48 8.98
CA PRO A 132 2.28 -3.87 10.16
C PRO A 132 1.15 -2.88 10.44
N TYR A 133 0.22 -3.29 11.29
CA TYR A 133 -0.78 -2.39 11.84
C TYR A 133 -0.13 -1.35 12.76
N THR A 134 -0.52 -0.08 12.59
CA THR A 134 -0.28 1.02 13.53
C THR A 134 -1.56 1.83 13.68
N ASP A 135 -1.74 2.52 14.81
CA ASP A 135 -2.99 3.24 15.09
C ASP A 135 -3.27 4.39 14.10
N ASP A 136 -2.24 4.92 13.49
CA ASP A 136 -2.25 5.98 12.51
C ASP A 136 -2.10 5.50 11.06
N ALA A 137 -2.08 4.17 10.84
CA ALA A 137 -1.94 3.61 9.50
C ALA A 137 -3.12 3.97 8.60
N LEU A 138 -2.83 4.52 7.42
CA LEU A 138 -3.83 4.70 6.35
C LEU A 138 -4.21 3.36 5.71
N PHE A 139 -3.28 2.44 5.68
CA PHE A 139 -3.45 1.06 5.24
C PHE A 139 -2.36 0.18 5.85
N TYR A 140 -2.60 -1.11 5.89
CA TYR A 140 -1.60 -2.10 6.32
C TYR A 140 -1.87 -3.47 5.71
N GLY A 141 -0.91 -4.38 5.85
CA GLY A 141 -1.00 -5.75 5.35
C GLY A 141 0.14 -6.11 4.42
N THR A 142 -0.08 -7.15 3.63
CA THR A 142 0.90 -7.65 2.65
C THR A 142 0.31 -7.59 1.26
N ALA A 143 1.05 -7.05 0.30
CA ALA A 143 0.61 -7.03 -1.09
C ALA A 143 1.64 -7.65 -2.03
N PHE A 144 1.15 -8.51 -2.90
CA PHE A 144 1.90 -9.09 -4.01
C PHE A 144 1.31 -8.60 -5.32
N MET A 145 2.17 -8.21 -6.24
CA MET A 145 1.77 -7.67 -7.53
C MET A 145 2.58 -8.28 -8.66
N LYS A 146 2.00 -8.24 -9.85
CA LYS A 146 2.68 -8.53 -11.12
C LYS A 146 2.49 -7.35 -12.06
N GLY A 147 3.60 -6.75 -12.49
CA GLY A 147 3.57 -5.55 -13.32
C GLY A 147 4.90 -4.83 -13.31
N ASN A 148 4.85 -3.53 -13.49
CA ASN A 148 6.02 -2.67 -13.53
C ASN A 148 5.83 -1.41 -12.69
N ALA A 149 6.96 -0.79 -12.34
CA ALA A 149 6.98 0.51 -11.70
C ALA A 149 8.08 1.38 -12.30
N THR A 150 7.88 2.69 -12.32
CA THR A 150 8.90 3.69 -12.63
C THR A 150 9.11 4.59 -11.41
N ILE A 151 10.36 4.87 -11.09
CA ILE A 151 10.77 5.72 -9.97
C ILE A 151 11.58 6.85 -10.58
N LYS A 152 11.05 8.07 -10.56
CA LYS A 152 11.66 9.23 -11.21
C LYS A 152 11.62 10.46 -10.33
N GLY A 153 12.66 11.29 -10.44
CA GLY A 153 12.73 12.60 -9.80
C GLY A 153 13.98 12.83 -9.01
N ALA A 154 14.07 14.00 -8.41
CA ALA A 154 15.09 14.34 -7.43
C ALA A 154 14.85 13.58 -6.12
N LEU A 155 15.87 13.35 -5.28
CA LEU A 155 15.71 12.63 -4.02
C LEU A 155 14.72 13.29 -3.04
N ASP A 156 14.50 14.58 -3.18
CA ASP A 156 13.54 15.36 -2.39
C ASP A 156 12.17 15.49 -3.08
N GLU A 157 12.04 15.00 -4.33
CA GLU A 157 10.80 15.04 -5.12
C GLU A 157 10.71 13.81 -6.03
N ILE A 158 10.35 12.67 -5.45
CA ILE A 158 10.28 11.39 -6.16
C ILE A 158 8.83 11.06 -6.54
N ALA A 159 8.62 10.76 -7.82
CA ALA A 159 7.38 10.19 -8.33
C ALA A 159 7.55 8.70 -8.61
N ILE A 160 6.69 7.87 -8.02
CA ILE A 160 6.60 6.44 -8.28
C ILE A 160 5.28 6.16 -8.99
N LYS A 161 5.34 5.62 -10.20
CA LYS A 161 4.16 5.18 -10.97
C LYS A 161 4.19 3.67 -11.09
N VAL A 162 3.10 3.03 -10.69
CA VAL A 162 2.93 1.58 -10.70
C VAL A 162 1.78 1.22 -11.64
N ASN A 163 2.03 0.29 -12.55
CA ASN A 163 1.01 -0.36 -13.36
C ASN A 163 1.13 -1.87 -13.14
N ALA A 164 0.16 -2.43 -12.43
CA ALA A 164 0.26 -3.80 -11.98
C ALA A 164 -1.12 -4.41 -11.69
N LYS A 165 -1.14 -5.72 -11.58
CA LYS A 165 -2.27 -6.46 -11.04
C LYS A 165 -1.91 -7.11 -9.71
N THR A 166 -2.88 -7.21 -8.83
CA THR A 166 -2.71 -7.93 -7.56
C THR A 166 -2.56 -9.42 -7.79
N GLU A 167 -1.83 -10.09 -6.90
CA GLU A 167 -1.60 -11.53 -7.00
C GLU A 167 -1.94 -12.24 -5.69
N GLU A 168 -1.98 -13.55 -5.75
CA GLU A 168 -2.28 -14.43 -4.61
C GLU A 168 -1.39 -14.16 -3.41
N GLY A 169 -1.99 -14.14 -2.21
CA GLY A 169 -1.34 -13.81 -0.95
C GLY A 169 -1.48 -12.34 -0.56
N THR A 170 -2.07 -11.51 -1.44
CA THR A 170 -2.41 -10.13 -1.09
C THR A 170 -3.54 -10.11 -0.07
N SER A 171 -3.29 -9.45 1.07
CA SER A 171 -4.26 -9.12 2.11
C SER A 171 -4.03 -7.67 2.51
N PHE A 172 -4.87 -6.79 1.98
CA PHE A 172 -4.75 -5.34 2.11
C PHE A 172 -5.89 -4.79 2.96
N LYS A 173 -5.55 -4.00 3.97
CA LYS A 173 -6.51 -3.50 4.95
C LYS A 173 -6.52 -1.99 4.97
N ILE A 174 -7.72 -1.41 4.88
CA ILE A 174 -7.98 0.03 4.94
C ILE A 174 -8.79 0.30 6.21
N PRO A 175 -8.18 0.85 7.26
CA PRO A 175 -8.94 1.25 8.43
C PRO A 175 -9.61 2.59 8.15
N LEU A 176 -10.94 2.63 8.27
CA LEU A 176 -11.67 3.87 8.31
C LEU A 176 -11.40 4.47 9.70
N SER A 177 -10.78 5.64 9.76
CA SER A 177 -10.57 6.30 11.03
C SER A 177 -11.92 6.87 11.52
N ASP A 178 -12.23 6.65 12.80
CA ASP A 178 -13.17 7.49 13.54
C ASP A 178 -12.58 8.92 13.68
N SER A 179 -12.20 9.56 12.59
CA SER A 179 -12.05 11.00 12.61
C SER A 179 -13.47 11.51 12.84
N GLU A 180 -13.77 11.91 14.10
CA GLU A 180 -14.76 12.94 14.31
C GLU A 180 -14.49 13.93 13.18
N SER A 181 -15.46 14.12 12.31
CA SER A 181 -15.38 15.09 11.25
C SER A 181 -14.99 16.39 11.92
N VAL A 182 -13.74 16.78 11.78
CA VAL A 182 -13.35 18.16 12.03
C VAL A 182 -14.08 18.91 10.95
N GLY A 183 -15.30 19.34 11.30
CA GLY A 183 -16.06 20.21 10.45
C GLY A 183 -15.17 21.41 10.12
N ASP A 184 -15.40 22.01 8.99
CA ASP A 184 -14.71 23.19 8.43
C ASP A 184 -14.63 24.39 9.39
N ASP A 185 -15.16 24.28 10.59
CA ASP A 185 -15.24 25.31 11.63
C ASP A 185 -14.09 25.33 12.65
N SER A 186 -13.09 24.45 12.54
CA SER A 186 -11.99 24.38 13.53
C SER A 186 -10.80 25.29 13.24
N PHE A 187 -11.04 26.51 12.79
CA PHE A 187 -10.00 27.57 12.81
C PHE A 187 -9.70 28.10 14.22
N ILE A 188 -10.40 27.65 15.26
CA ILE A 188 -10.15 28.05 16.65
C ILE A 188 -9.80 26.81 17.46
N THR A 189 -8.51 26.53 17.59
CA THR A 189 -8.00 25.54 18.54
C THR A 189 -7.80 26.22 19.90
N PHE A 190 -8.67 25.97 20.87
CA PHE A 190 -8.40 26.32 22.27
C PHE A 190 -7.29 25.39 22.78
N VAL A 191 -6.08 25.93 22.93
CA VAL A 191 -4.94 25.22 23.51
C VAL A 191 -5.02 25.41 25.04
N GLU A 192 -5.47 24.38 25.74
CA GLU A 192 -5.25 24.32 27.19
C GLU A 192 -3.75 24.09 27.44
N LYS A 193 -3.20 24.92 28.32
CA LYS A 193 -1.79 24.96 28.69
C LYS A 193 -1.47 23.70 29.50
N GLY A 194 -1.10 22.60 28.83
CA GLY A 194 -0.69 21.37 29.52
C GLY A 194 -0.89 20.06 28.76
N ASP A 195 -1.61 20.04 27.66
CA ASP A 195 -1.89 18.78 26.97
C ASP A 195 -0.89 18.42 25.90
N LYS A 196 -0.58 17.12 25.89
CA LYS A 196 0.35 16.45 25.00
C LYS A 196 -0.06 16.70 23.54
N LYS A 197 0.85 17.29 22.77
CA LYS A 197 0.71 17.42 21.31
C LYS A 197 0.22 16.11 20.73
N VAL A 198 -0.97 16.14 20.11
CA VAL A 198 -1.43 15.09 19.21
C VAL A 198 -0.32 14.92 18.17
N LYS A 199 0.32 13.76 18.16
CA LYS A 199 1.34 13.41 17.18
C LYS A 199 0.62 13.11 15.88
N ILE A 200 0.37 14.15 15.09
CA ILE A 200 0.03 13.98 13.67
C ILE A 200 1.21 13.23 13.05
N ASN A 201 0.90 12.17 12.39
CA ASN A 201 1.68 11.16 11.67
C ASN A 201 3.12 11.60 11.29
N ARG A 202 4.08 11.46 12.20
CA ARG A 202 5.48 11.86 12.01
C ARG A 202 6.20 11.07 10.92
N GLU A 203 5.72 9.89 10.55
CA GLU A 203 6.33 9.08 9.50
C GLU A 203 6.07 9.68 8.10
N LEU A 204 4.92 10.32 7.87
CA LEU A 204 4.65 11.03 6.60
C LEU A 204 5.32 12.41 6.53
N GLU A 205 5.49 13.09 7.67
CA GLU A 205 6.17 14.40 7.72
C GLU A 205 7.68 14.31 7.42
N SER A 206 8.29 13.13 7.61
CA SER A 206 9.72 12.92 7.32
C SER A 206 10.02 12.71 5.84
N ILE A 207 9.03 12.30 5.04
CA ILE A 207 9.17 12.02 3.60
C ILE A 207 8.55 13.18 2.82
N LYS A 208 9.27 14.28 2.65
CA LYS A 208 8.83 15.37 1.77
C LYS A 208 9.04 14.97 0.32
N GLY A 209 8.10 15.33 -0.56
CA GLY A 209 8.25 15.21 -2.00
C GLY A 209 8.07 13.80 -2.60
N LEU A 210 7.39 12.86 -1.90
CA LEU A 210 7.03 11.58 -2.49
C LEU A 210 5.62 11.63 -3.10
N GLU A 211 5.49 11.25 -4.36
CA GLU A 211 4.24 11.08 -5.07
C GLU A 211 4.11 9.62 -5.54
N LEU A 212 3.00 8.99 -5.20
CA LEU A 212 2.70 7.60 -5.53
C LEU A 212 1.43 7.56 -6.39
N ASN A 213 1.56 7.03 -7.60
CA ASN A 213 0.45 6.84 -8.54
C ASN A 213 0.35 5.36 -8.90
N PHE A 214 -0.76 4.74 -8.55
CA PHE A 214 -1.02 3.34 -8.83
C PHE A 214 -2.17 3.19 -9.82
N GLU A 215 -1.97 2.40 -10.84
CA GLU A 215 -3.00 1.82 -11.69
C GLU A 215 -3.02 0.32 -11.44
N LEU A 216 -4.03 -0.15 -10.72
CA LEU A 216 -4.08 -1.51 -10.20
C LEU A 216 -5.29 -2.27 -10.73
N ASP A 217 -5.05 -3.40 -11.36
CA ASP A 217 -6.06 -4.42 -11.59
C ASP A 217 -6.16 -5.33 -10.36
N ILE A 218 -7.26 -5.24 -9.66
CA ILE A 218 -7.55 -6.09 -8.50
C ILE A 218 -8.13 -7.42 -9.00
N LEU A 219 -7.47 -8.51 -8.64
CA LEU A 219 -7.90 -9.86 -8.99
C LEU A 219 -8.62 -10.53 -7.81
N PRO A 220 -9.51 -11.51 -8.07
CA PRO A 220 -10.24 -12.22 -7.02
C PRO A 220 -9.38 -13.04 -6.05
N THR A 221 -8.10 -13.22 -6.35
CA THR A 221 -7.11 -13.84 -5.48
C THR A 221 -6.62 -12.94 -4.34
N ALA A 222 -6.84 -11.63 -4.48
CA ALA A 222 -6.53 -10.64 -3.45
C ALA A 222 -7.69 -10.49 -2.47
N GLU A 223 -7.37 -10.31 -1.19
CA GLU A 223 -8.32 -10.01 -0.14
C GLU A 223 -8.17 -8.54 0.28
N VAL A 224 -9.29 -7.84 0.32
CA VAL A 224 -9.36 -6.46 0.81
C VAL A 224 -10.27 -6.42 2.02
N GLU A 225 -9.81 -5.81 3.10
CA GLU A 225 -10.59 -5.58 4.31
C GLU A 225 -10.76 -4.08 4.55
N ILE A 226 -12.00 -3.64 4.69
CA ILE A 226 -12.35 -2.30 5.13
C ILE A 226 -12.75 -2.41 6.60
N VAL A 227 -11.93 -1.87 7.51
CA VAL A 227 -12.24 -1.84 8.94
C VAL A 227 -13.10 -0.62 9.21
N MET A 228 -14.42 -0.83 9.34
CA MET A 228 -15.41 0.25 9.44
C MET A 228 -15.42 0.92 10.81
N ASP A 229 -15.20 0.14 11.86
CA ASP A 229 -15.10 0.62 13.23
C ASP A 229 -14.02 -0.16 13.98
N ARG A 230 -12.96 0.54 14.35
CA ARG A 230 -11.82 -0.04 15.07
C ARG A 230 -12.16 -0.47 16.49
N LYS A 231 -13.09 0.24 17.16
CA LYS A 231 -13.45 -0.03 18.57
C LYS A 231 -14.28 -1.29 18.69
N THR A 232 -15.28 -1.44 17.83
CA THR A 232 -16.12 -2.63 17.82
C THR A 232 -15.49 -3.77 17.02
N GLY A 233 -14.65 -3.46 16.04
CA GLY A 233 -14.04 -4.42 15.10
C GLY A 233 -15.02 -4.82 13.98
N SER A 234 -16.00 -3.95 13.67
CA SER A 234 -16.83 -4.13 12.49
C SER A 234 -16.01 -3.96 11.23
N SER A 235 -16.07 -4.94 10.33
CA SER A 235 -15.26 -4.92 9.10
C SER A 235 -15.96 -5.61 7.94
N LEU A 236 -15.65 -5.15 6.74
CA LEU A 236 -16.05 -5.75 5.49
C LEU A 236 -14.82 -6.36 4.82
N VAL A 237 -14.77 -7.68 4.74
CA VAL A 237 -13.72 -8.42 4.05
C VAL A 237 -14.28 -8.87 2.70
N GLY A 238 -13.57 -8.57 1.62
CA GLY A 238 -14.04 -8.90 0.28
C GLY A 238 -12.95 -9.43 -0.63
N ARG A 239 -13.36 -10.30 -1.56
CA ARG A 239 -12.62 -10.71 -2.74
C ARG A 239 -13.46 -10.41 -3.96
N GLY A 240 -12.84 -9.86 -4.97
CA GLY A 240 -13.55 -9.39 -6.16
C GLY A 240 -12.60 -8.93 -7.23
N ALA A 241 -13.10 -8.17 -8.17
CA ALA A 241 -12.32 -7.61 -9.26
C ALA A 241 -12.67 -6.16 -9.52
N GLY A 242 -11.68 -5.41 -10.01
CA GLY A 242 -11.85 -4.01 -10.37
C GLY A 242 -10.56 -3.39 -10.84
N THR A 243 -10.64 -2.22 -11.42
CA THR A 243 -9.46 -1.38 -11.73
C THR A 243 -9.53 -0.14 -10.86
N LEU A 244 -8.48 0.09 -10.09
CA LEU A 244 -8.37 1.22 -9.17
C LEU A 244 -7.18 2.11 -9.57
N LEU A 245 -7.45 3.40 -9.62
CA LEU A 245 -6.43 4.44 -9.66
C LEU A 245 -6.28 5.00 -8.24
N ILE A 246 -5.05 5.02 -7.73
CA ILE A 246 -4.76 5.51 -6.38
C ILE A 246 -3.64 6.53 -6.46
N GLU A 247 -3.87 7.72 -5.90
CA GLU A 247 -2.87 8.77 -5.78
C GLU A 247 -2.63 9.09 -4.31
N ILE A 248 -1.38 9.02 -3.91
CA ILE A 248 -0.94 9.34 -2.55
C ILE A 248 0.25 10.29 -2.64
N ASN A 249 0.30 11.31 -1.79
CA ASN A 249 1.49 12.12 -1.63
C ASN A 249 1.77 12.44 -0.16
N THR A 250 2.97 12.91 0.11
CA THR A 250 3.42 13.25 1.47
C THR A 250 2.79 14.52 2.05
N ASN A 251 1.97 15.25 1.27
CA ASN A 251 1.20 16.39 1.75
C ASN A 251 -0.20 15.99 2.28
N GLY A 252 -0.44 14.68 2.46
CA GLY A 252 -1.70 14.15 2.98
C GLY A 252 -2.75 13.88 1.90
N LYS A 253 -2.42 14.04 0.60
CA LYS A 253 -3.34 13.67 -0.48
C LYS A 253 -3.45 12.14 -0.54
N PHE A 254 -4.67 11.63 -0.43
CA PHE A 254 -4.99 10.24 -0.71
C PHE A 254 -6.31 10.20 -1.49
N ASN A 255 -6.25 9.91 -2.77
CA ASN A 255 -7.40 9.81 -3.64
C ASN A 255 -7.47 8.43 -4.28
N MET A 256 -8.69 7.96 -4.50
CA MET A 256 -9.00 6.71 -5.19
C MET A 256 -10.11 6.93 -6.22
N TRP A 257 -9.99 6.28 -7.36
CA TRP A 257 -11.02 6.21 -8.39
C TRP A 257 -11.14 4.80 -8.90
N GLY A 258 -12.34 4.42 -9.31
CA GLY A 258 -12.65 3.15 -9.92
C GLY A 258 -13.69 2.35 -9.16
N ASP A 259 -13.95 1.15 -9.67
CA ASP A 259 -14.99 0.27 -9.17
C ASP A 259 -14.39 -1.06 -8.72
N PHE A 260 -14.92 -1.61 -7.65
CA PHE A 260 -14.62 -2.95 -7.17
C PHE A 260 -15.91 -3.74 -7.06
N ILE A 261 -16.00 -4.85 -7.79
CA ILE A 261 -17.15 -5.77 -7.79
C ILE A 261 -16.86 -6.92 -6.86
N THR A 262 -17.71 -7.15 -5.88
CA THR A 262 -17.55 -8.22 -4.88
C THR A 262 -18.00 -9.57 -5.44
N TYR A 263 -17.18 -10.60 -5.24
CA TYR A 263 -17.52 -11.99 -5.58
C TYR A 263 -17.79 -12.85 -4.34
N SER A 264 -17.06 -12.58 -3.27
CA SER A 264 -17.19 -13.29 -2.00
C SER A 264 -16.62 -12.46 -0.87
N GLY A 265 -16.92 -12.84 0.35
CA GLY A 265 -16.36 -12.19 1.52
C GLY A 265 -17.21 -12.37 2.76
N PHE A 266 -16.93 -11.53 3.75
CA PHE A 266 -17.62 -11.53 5.02
C PHE A 266 -17.86 -10.11 5.51
N TYR A 267 -19.04 -9.86 6.04
CA TYR A 267 -19.34 -8.67 6.82
C TYR A 267 -19.41 -9.06 8.29
N ASN A 268 -18.42 -8.63 9.07
CA ASN A 268 -18.40 -8.80 10.51
C ASN A 268 -19.22 -7.66 11.13
N PHE A 269 -20.49 -7.92 11.38
CA PHE A 269 -21.42 -6.95 11.96
C PHE A 269 -21.35 -7.02 13.48
N LYS A 270 -20.92 -5.93 14.10
CA LYS A 270 -20.87 -5.78 15.56
C LYS A 270 -21.62 -4.53 15.98
N TYR A 271 -22.49 -4.67 16.96
CA TYR A 271 -23.30 -3.57 17.46
C TYR A 271 -23.40 -3.64 18.99
N GLU A 272 -22.95 -2.57 19.68
CA GLU A 272 -23.05 -2.33 21.13
C GLU A 272 -22.65 -3.54 22.01
N ASN A 273 -21.70 -4.36 21.60
CA ASN A 273 -21.30 -5.62 22.26
C ASN A 273 -22.47 -6.63 22.48
N ILE A 274 -23.64 -6.37 21.91
CA ILE A 274 -24.83 -7.23 21.99
C ILE A 274 -24.91 -8.15 20.79
N ILE A 275 -24.59 -7.63 19.60
CA ILE A 275 -24.63 -8.38 18.34
C ILE A 275 -23.19 -8.53 17.84
N ASP A 276 -22.78 -9.78 17.65
CA ASP A 276 -21.54 -10.18 16.97
C ASP A 276 -21.88 -11.30 15.99
N LYS A 277 -22.08 -10.94 14.73
CA LYS A 277 -22.52 -11.85 13.67
C LYS A 277 -21.69 -11.67 12.41
N ARG A 278 -21.32 -12.78 11.82
CA ARG A 278 -20.58 -12.84 10.57
C ARG A 278 -21.52 -13.21 9.43
N PHE A 279 -21.77 -12.27 8.55
CA PHE A 279 -22.56 -12.44 7.34
C PHE A 279 -21.66 -12.80 6.17
N THR A 280 -22.09 -13.73 5.32
CA THR A 280 -21.40 -14.06 4.07
C THR A 280 -21.82 -13.08 2.99
N VAL A 281 -20.86 -12.40 2.38
CA VAL A 281 -21.10 -11.45 1.26
C VAL A 281 -21.53 -12.25 0.04
N LEU A 282 -22.64 -11.83 -0.55
CA LEU A 282 -23.16 -12.39 -1.80
C LEU A 282 -22.52 -11.68 -3.01
N PRO A 283 -22.28 -12.41 -4.12
CA PRO A 283 -21.68 -11.82 -5.30
C PRO A 283 -22.58 -10.77 -5.96
N GLY A 284 -21.96 -9.78 -6.63
CA GLY A 284 -22.63 -8.80 -7.49
C GLY A 284 -22.76 -7.40 -6.92
N GLY A 285 -22.48 -7.17 -5.63
CA GLY A 285 -22.40 -5.82 -5.09
C GLY A 285 -21.12 -5.12 -5.52
N SER A 286 -21.12 -3.79 -5.52
CA SER A 286 -19.96 -2.99 -5.89
C SER A 286 -19.69 -1.84 -4.93
N ILE A 287 -18.42 -1.44 -4.91
CA ILE A 287 -17.92 -0.25 -4.22
C ILE A 287 -17.27 0.64 -5.26
N SER A 288 -17.69 1.90 -5.33
CA SER A 288 -17.19 2.88 -6.31
C SER A 288 -16.54 4.05 -5.60
N TRP A 289 -15.34 4.42 -6.03
CA TRP A 289 -14.59 5.59 -5.55
C TRP A 289 -14.51 6.66 -6.63
N SER A 290 -14.66 7.92 -6.24
CA SER A 290 -14.58 9.10 -7.11
C SER A 290 -13.67 10.21 -6.59
N GLY A 291 -12.73 9.89 -5.73
CA GLY A 291 -11.75 10.80 -5.13
C GLY A 291 -11.40 10.38 -3.71
N ASP A 292 -12.04 10.93 -2.71
CA ASP A 292 -11.79 10.59 -1.31
C ASP A 292 -12.11 9.11 -1.03
N PRO A 293 -11.16 8.31 -0.49
CA PRO A 293 -11.39 6.90 -0.17
C PRO A 293 -12.53 6.66 0.81
N LEU A 294 -12.81 7.62 1.69
CA LEU A 294 -13.87 7.54 2.69
C LEU A 294 -15.26 7.82 2.10
N MET A 295 -15.32 8.53 0.96
CA MET A 295 -16.55 8.93 0.27
C MET A 295 -16.95 7.91 -0.82
N ALA A 296 -16.60 6.64 -0.63
CA ALA A 296 -17.01 5.57 -1.55
C ALA A 296 -18.52 5.34 -1.49
N THR A 297 -19.07 4.92 -2.63
CA THR A 297 -20.49 4.56 -2.77
C THR A 297 -20.64 3.05 -2.83
N LEU A 298 -21.53 2.50 -1.99
CA LEU A 298 -21.93 1.10 -1.99
C LEU A 298 -23.16 0.93 -2.88
N ARG A 299 -23.15 -0.09 -3.75
CA ARG A 299 -24.30 -0.44 -4.59
C ARG A 299 -24.58 -1.93 -4.51
N ASP A 300 -25.85 -2.26 -4.21
CA ASP A 300 -26.35 -3.64 -4.19
C ASP A 300 -25.50 -4.64 -3.39
N LEU A 301 -24.74 -4.15 -2.41
CA LEU A 301 -23.94 -5.02 -1.56
C LEU A 301 -24.85 -5.79 -0.60
N LYS A 302 -24.82 -7.11 -0.69
CA LYS A 302 -25.67 -7.99 0.12
C LYS A 302 -24.80 -8.96 0.90
N ALA A 303 -25.20 -9.20 2.15
CA ALA A 303 -24.59 -10.23 2.98
C ALA A 303 -25.67 -11.03 3.71
N ALA A 304 -25.49 -12.34 3.80
CA ALA A 304 -26.47 -13.27 4.35
C ALA A 304 -25.94 -14.01 5.58
N TYR A 305 -26.79 -14.16 6.57
CA TYR A 305 -26.57 -14.98 7.76
C TYR A 305 -27.62 -16.07 7.82
N ASN A 306 -27.19 -17.33 7.77
CA ASN A 306 -28.07 -18.50 7.82
C ASN A 306 -28.22 -19.01 9.25
N LEU A 307 -29.43 -19.24 9.67
CA LEU A 307 -29.76 -19.82 10.96
C LEU A 307 -31.00 -20.70 10.85
N THR A 308 -31.24 -21.50 11.89
CA THR A 308 -32.50 -22.22 12.03
C THR A 308 -33.35 -21.53 13.09
N ALA A 309 -34.49 -21.01 12.72
CA ALA A 309 -35.40 -20.28 13.60
C ALA A 309 -36.83 -20.76 13.50
N ASN A 310 -37.63 -20.43 14.50
CA ASN A 310 -39.06 -20.63 14.47
C ASN A 310 -39.75 -19.33 14.04
N PRO A 311 -40.36 -19.30 12.84
CA PRO A 311 -40.94 -18.07 12.30
C PRO A 311 -42.31 -17.72 12.84
N SER A 312 -42.92 -18.55 13.71
CA SER A 312 -44.31 -18.36 14.19
C SER A 312 -44.54 -16.98 14.83
N ALA A 313 -43.55 -16.46 15.57
CA ALA A 313 -43.66 -15.14 16.18
C ALA A 313 -43.56 -14.00 15.13
N LEU A 314 -42.79 -14.20 14.07
CA LEU A 314 -42.64 -13.22 12.99
C LEU A 314 -43.84 -13.18 12.06
N LEU A 315 -44.43 -14.38 11.78
CA LEU A 315 -45.54 -14.52 10.86
C LEU A 315 -46.90 -14.44 11.57
N GLU A 316 -46.93 -14.24 12.91
CA GLU A 316 -48.12 -14.22 13.74
C GLU A 316 -49.04 -15.42 13.49
N SER A 317 -48.45 -16.58 13.16
CA SER A 317 -49.16 -17.79 12.77
C SER A 317 -48.64 -19.03 13.49
N THR A 318 -49.52 -19.74 14.16
CA THR A 318 -49.20 -21.01 14.82
C THR A 318 -48.96 -22.17 13.85
N GLN A 319 -49.33 -22.03 12.58
CA GLN A 319 -49.09 -23.05 11.53
C GLN A 319 -47.61 -23.32 11.27
N TYR A 320 -46.77 -22.32 11.54
CA TYR A 320 -45.31 -22.39 11.31
C TYR A 320 -44.52 -22.61 12.59
N ASN A 321 -45.10 -23.22 13.61
CA ASN A 321 -44.47 -23.49 14.90
C ASN A 321 -43.44 -24.64 14.81
N ARG A 322 -42.50 -24.54 13.91
CA ARG A 322 -41.36 -25.45 13.75
C ARG A 322 -40.11 -24.68 13.35
N LYS A 323 -38.95 -25.23 13.71
CA LYS A 323 -37.67 -24.65 13.26
C LYS A 323 -37.49 -24.94 11.77
N ILE A 324 -37.26 -23.89 10.99
CA ILE A 324 -36.95 -23.94 9.56
C ILE A 324 -35.69 -23.14 9.25
N ASN A 325 -35.07 -23.46 8.12
CA ASN A 325 -33.94 -22.69 7.64
C ASN A 325 -34.39 -21.26 7.33
N THR A 326 -33.71 -20.34 7.96
CA THR A 326 -34.01 -18.92 7.87
C THR A 326 -32.73 -18.18 7.45
N GLN A 327 -32.85 -17.28 6.51
CA GLN A 327 -31.76 -16.45 6.08
C GLN A 327 -32.06 -14.98 6.35
N VAL A 328 -31.21 -14.34 7.15
CA VAL A 328 -31.22 -12.89 7.33
C VAL A 328 -30.27 -12.28 6.30
N VAL A 329 -30.79 -11.41 5.44
CA VAL A 329 -30.02 -10.71 4.42
C VAL A 329 -29.89 -9.24 4.82
N ILE A 330 -28.67 -8.74 4.89
CA ILE A 330 -28.37 -7.31 5.01
C ILE A 330 -28.09 -6.80 3.62
N LYS A 331 -28.79 -5.72 3.25
CA LYS A 331 -28.52 -4.95 2.02
C LYS A 331 -27.86 -3.64 2.44
N LEU A 332 -26.70 -3.37 1.89
CA LEU A 332 -25.93 -2.16 2.12
C LEU A 332 -25.88 -1.33 0.85
N GLY A 333 -26.22 -0.05 0.99
CA GLY A 333 -26.18 0.94 -0.10
C GLY A 333 -25.76 2.31 0.42
N GLY A 334 -25.67 3.29 -0.47
CA GLY A 334 -25.32 4.65 -0.11
C GLY A 334 -23.83 4.85 0.18
N GLU A 335 -23.51 5.71 1.12
CA GLU A 335 -22.14 6.09 1.45
C GLU A 335 -21.46 5.06 2.35
N LEU A 336 -20.18 4.75 2.08
CA LEU A 336 -19.40 3.77 2.84
C LEU A 336 -19.32 4.07 4.33
N MET A 337 -19.18 5.35 4.71
CA MET A 337 -19.06 5.78 6.11
C MET A 337 -20.39 5.75 6.85
N HIS A 338 -21.51 5.91 6.13
CA HIS A 338 -22.87 5.91 6.69
C HIS A 338 -23.78 5.05 5.79
N PRO A 339 -23.55 3.73 5.75
CA PRO A 339 -24.30 2.86 4.84
C PRO A 339 -25.77 2.77 5.22
N GLU A 340 -26.63 2.92 4.23
CA GLU A 340 -28.04 2.58 4.36
C GLU A 340 -28.15 1.08 4.52
N THR A 341 -28.67 0.64 5.67
CA THR A 341 -28.78 -0.77 6.01
C THR A 341 -30.23 -1.21 6.03
N VAL A 342 -30.58 -2.16 5.18
CA VAL A 342 -31.91 -2.77 5.13
C VAL A 342 -31.77 -4.26 5.44
N PHE A 343 -32.59 -4.73 6.39
CA PHE A 343 -32.68 -6.15 6.74
C PHE A 343 -33.86 -6.80 6.05
N ASP A 344 -33.64 -7.99 5.54
CA ASP A 344 -34.65 -8.85 4.94
C ASP A 344 -34.55 -10.25 5.51
N ILE A 345 -35.69 -10.95 5.67
CA ILE A 345 -35.74 -12.31 6.18
C ILE A 345 -36.38 -13.20 5.13
N THR A 346 -35.66 -14.22 4.72
CA THR A 346 -36.12 -15.19 3.72
C THR A 346 -36.10 -16.61 4.27
N PHE A 347 -36.92 -17.45 3.70
CA PHE A 347 -37.04 -18.88 4.05
C PHE A 347 -36.71 -19.72 2.81
N PRO A 348 -35.41 -20.02 2.56
CA PRO A 348 -34.97 -20.61 1.29
C PRO A 348 -35.63 -21.95 0.92
N ASP A 349 -36.00 -22.75 1.94
CA ASP A 349 -36.55 -24.09 1.75
C ASP A 349 -38.10 -24.14 1.79
N SER A 350 -38.75 -23.00 1.93
CA SER A 350 -40.20 -22.91 1.85
C SER A 350 -40.61 -22.55 0.42
N SER A 351 -41.22 -23.48 -0.29
CA SER A 351 -41.94 -23.13 -1.52
C SER A 351 -43.01 -22.10 -1.19
N PRO A 352 -43.24 -21.11 -2.11
CA PRO A 352 -44.30 -20.14 -1.95
C PRO A 352 -45.68 -20.81 -1.89
#